data_e60e81fd71cb1fc8e14886a178cce007
#
_entry.id   e60e81fd71cb1fc8e14886a178cce007
#
_cell.length_a   1.000
_cell.length_b   1.000
_cell.length_c   1.000
_cell.angle_alpha   90.00
_cell.angle_beta   90.00
_cell.angle_gamma   90.00
#
_symmetry.space_group_name_H-M   'P 1'
#
loop_
_entity.id
_entity.type
_entity.pdbx_description
1 polymer ?
#
loop_
_entity_poly.entity_id
_entity_poly.type
_entity_poly.pdbx_seq_one_letter_code
_entity_poly.pdbx_strand_id
1 'polypeptide(L)'
;MKLKLIALGHNQPGWVNDGVAEYAKRFPAEWPFELAELKPERRAANRSTEIVLAAEAERIRTQIPKQALVVALDERGEQLTTRGLAEQLSGWSRDAPCATFVIGSADGLDATLKAEAHYRFGLSRLTLPHGLARIFLVEQLYRAVSLLSGHPYHRD
;
A
#
# COMPACT_ATOMS: atom_id res chain seq x y z
N MET A 1 -10.65 9.75 -6.62
CA MET A 1 -10.62 8.65 -5.60
C MET A 1 -9.46 8.88 -4.65
N LYS A 2 -9.66 8.74 -3.34
CA LYS A 2 -8.59 8.81 -2.35
C LYS A 2 -7.69 7.57 -2.44
N LEU A 3 -6.38 7.76 -2.32
CA LEU A 3 -5.41 6.69 -2.17
C LEU A 3 -4.88 6.71 -0.74
N LYS A 4 -4.96 5.58 -0.05
CA LYS A 4 -4.46 5.45 1.31
C LYS A 4 -3.45 4.31 1.39
N LEU A 5 -2.31 4.55 2.01
CA LEU A 5 -1.35 3.51 2.35
C LEU A 5 -1.37 3.30 3.87
N ILE A 6 -1.67 2.08 4.28
CA ILE A 6 -1.52 1.63 5.67
C ILE A 6 -0.26 0.78 5.72
N ALA A 7 0.72 1.19 6.52
CA ALA A 7 2.00 0.51 6.62
C ALA A 7 2.28 0.09 8.07
N LEU A 8 2.53 -1.21 8.27
CA LEU A 8 2.98 -1.77 9.54
C LEU A 8 4.48 -1.52 9.69
N GLY A 9 4.82 -0.38 10.29
CA GLY A 9 6.18 0.07 10.53
C GLY A 9 6.16 1.54 10.86
N HIS A 10 6.83 1.91 11.95
CA HIS A 10 7.03 3.29 12.38
C HIS A 10 8.52 3.54 12.58
N ASN A 11 8.90 4.78 12.80
CA ASN A 11 10.31 5.15 12.98
C ASN A 11 11.21 4.68 11.82
N GLN A 12 10.72 4.85 10.59
CA GLN A 12 11.51 4.54 9.41
C GLN A 12 12.72 5.48 9.31
N PRO A 13 13.82 5.03 8.68
CA PRO A 13 14.95 5.92 8.39
C PRO A 13 14.51 7.19 7.67
N GLY A 14 15.21 8.32 7.93
CA GLY A 14 14.86 9.60 7.34
C GLY A 14 14.73 9.57 5.80
N TRP A 15 15.60 8.83 5.12
CA TRP A 15 15.56 8.72 3.66
C TRP A 15 14.27 8.01 3.15
N VAL A 16 13.68 7.11 3.94
CA VAL A 16 12.38 6.49 3.61
C VAL A 16 11.27 7.53 3.74
N ASN A 17 11.23 8.25 4.85
CA ASN A 17 10.24 9.30 5.09
C ASN A 17 10.34 10.41 4.04
N ASP A 18 11.56 10.84 3.70
CA ASP A 18 11.80 11.84 2.69
C ASP A 18 11.39 11.36 1.29
N GLY A 19 11.69 10.10 0.96
CA GLY A 19 11.30 9.51 -0.31
C GLY A 19 9.78 9.41 -0.48
N VAL A 20 9.07 8.96 0.55
CA VAL A 20 7.60 8.91 0.53
C VAL A 20 7.02 10.32 0.44
N ALA A 21 7.52 11.27 1.24
CA ALA A 21 7.04 12.66 1.24
C ALA A 21 7.27 13.33 -0.12
N GLU A 22 8.38 13.03 -0.78
CA GLU A 22 8.71 13.59 -2.10
C GLU A 22 7.63 13.26 -3.15
N TYR A 23 7.11 12.04 -3.15
CA TYR A 23 6.05 11.67 -4.08
C TYR A 23 4.66 12.00 -3.56
N ALA A 24 4.42 11.88 -2.25
CA ALA A 24 3.12 12.14 -1.65
C ALA A 24 2.62 13.58 -1.94
N LYS A 25 3.51 14.56 -1.90
CA LYS A 25 3.16 15.97 -2.18
C LYS A 25 2.76 16.26 -3.63
N ARG A 26 3.02 15.33 -4.55
CA ARG A 26 2.77 15.53 -5.99
C ARG A 26 1.37 15.08 -6.42
N PHE A 27 0.65 14.35 -5.56
CA PHE A 27 -0.67 13.85 -5.91
C PHE A 27 -1.65 15.01 -6.11
N PRO A 28 -2.41 15.02 -7.22
CA PRO A 28 -3.39 16.06 -7.47
C PRO A 28 -4.62 15.93 -6.56
N ALA A 29 -5.40 16.99 -6.47
CA ALA A 29 -6.58 17.05 -5.58
C ALA A 29 -7.63 15.95 -5.88
N GLU A 30 -7.71 15.49 -7.11
CA GLU A 30 -8.63 14.42 -7.54
C GLU A 30 -8.19 13.04 -7.03
N TRP A 31 -6.90 12.89 -6.69
CA TRP A 31 -6.28 11.68 -6.19
C TRP A 31 -5.50 11.94 -4.90
N PRO A 32 -6.16 12.43 -3.83
CA PRO A 32 -5.45 12.75 -2.60
C PRO A 32 -4.81 11.49 -2.00
N PHE A 33 -3.57 11.62 -1.55
CA PHE A 33 -2.81 10.54 -0.94
C PHE A 33 -2.68 10.72 0.58
N GLU A 34 -2.82 9.62 1.33
CA GLU A 34 -2.64 9.59 2.78
C GLU A 34 -1.79 8.38 3.18
N LEU A 35 -0.81 8.61 4.04
CA LEU A 35 -0.06 7.53 4.71
C LEU A 35 -0.53 7.41 6.17
N ALA A 36 -0.87 6.18 6.58
CA ALA A 36 -1.11 5.80 7.97
C ALA A 36 -0.06 4.78 8.40
N GLU A 37 0.82 5.18 9.31
CA GLU A 37 1.82 4.29 9.89
C GLU A 37 1.28 3.67 11.17
N LEU A 38 1.39 2.34 11.27
CA LEU A 38 0.97 1.61 12.46
C LEU A 38 2.18 0.96 13.11
N LYS A 39 2.20 1.01 14.43
CA LYS A 39 3.22 0.30 15.20
C LYS A 39 3.01 -1.20 15.04
N PRO A 40 4.06 -1.96 14.67
CA PRO A 40 3.99 -3.41 14.63
C PRO A 40 3.65 -3.99 16.01
N GLU A 41 3.02 -5.16 16.04
CA GLU A 41 2.75 -5.88 17.27
C GLU A 41 4.05 -6.40 17.87
N ARG A 42 4.11 -6.42 19.19
CA ARG A 42 5.28 -6.90 19.92
C ARG A 42 5.48 -8.39 19.69
N ARG A 43 6.67 -8.73 19.24
CA ARG A 43 7.11 -10.13 19.13
C ARG A 43 7.74 -10.58 20.44
N ALA A 44 7.17 -11.64 21.02
CA ALA A 44 7.69 -12.27 22.22
C ALA A 44 7.95 -13.76 21.93
N ALA A 45 8.93 -14.35 22.61
CA ALA A 45 9.34 -15.74 22.37
C ALA A 45 8.22 -16.78 22.58
N ASN A 46 7.19 -16.44 23.36
CA ASN A 46 6.02 -17.29 23.65
C ASN A 46 4.80 -17.00 22.76
N ARG A 47 4.92 -16.10 21.80
CA ARG A 47 3.81 -15.77 20.87
C ARG A 47 4.12 -16.31 19.48
N SER A 48 3.17 -17.01 18.89
CA SER A 48 3.29 -17.45 17.50
C SER A 48 3.21 -16.26 16.55
N THR A 49 3.84 -16.39 15.36
CA THR A 49 3.75 -15.42 14.29
C THR A 49 2.28 -15.17 13.89
N GLU A 50 1.46 -16.20 13.86
CA GLU A 50 0.04 -16.10 13.53
C GLU A 50 -0.73 -15.20 14.50
N ILE A 51 -0.47 -15.31 15.81
CA ILE A 51 -1.09 -14.45 16.82
C ILE A 51 -0.65 -12.99 16.63
N VAL A 52 0.62 -12.76 16.37
CA VAL A 52 1.16 -11.42 16.13
C VAL A 52 0.52 -10.79 14.88
N LEU A 53 0.46 -11.53 13.79
CA LEU A 53 -0.14 -11.04 12.54
C LEU A 53 -1.65 -10.80 12.67
N ALA A 54 -2.37 -11.63 13.43
CA ALA A 54 -3.79 -11.41 13.70
C ALA A 54 -4.03 -10.11 14.49
N ALA A 55 -3.19 -9.82 15.49
CA ALA A 55 -3.27 -8.56 16.24
C ALA A 55 -2.97 -7.35 15.37
N GLU A 56 -1.98 -7.46 14.48
CA GLU A 56 -1.67 -6.42 13.49
C GLU A 56 -2.84 -6.20 12.53
N ALA A 57 -3.49 -7.29 12.07
CA ALA A 57 -4.64 -7.23 11.19
C ALA A 57 -5.81 -6.44 11.80
N GLU A 58 -6.08 -6.63 13.10
CA GLU A 58 -7.11 -5.86 13.80
C GLU A 58 -6.82 -4.36 13.78
N ARG A 59 -5.57 -3.96 14.02
CA ARG A 59 -5.16 -2.55 13.92
C ARG A 59 -5.35 -2.01 12.51
N ILE A 60 -4.98 -2.79 11.49
CA ILE A 60 -5.17 -2.41 10.09
C ILE A 60 -6.65 -2.19 9.80
N ARG A 61 -7.52 -3.11 10.20
CA ARG A 61 -8.97 -3.02 9.96
C ARG A 61 -9.57 -1.73 10.50
N THR A 62 -9.11 -1.27 11.68
CA THR A 62 -9.59 0.00 12.25
C THR A 62 -9.25 1.23 11.42
N GLN A 63 -8.23 1.12 10.56
CA GLN A 63 -7.77 2.21 9.71
C GLN A 63 -8.34 2.19 8.30
N ILE A 64 -9.00 1.09 7.91
CA ILE A 64 -9.61 0.98 6.58
C ILE A 64 -10.89 1.83 6.55
N PRO A 65 -10.98 2.81 5.64
CA PRO A 65 -12.20 3.61 5.50
C PRO A 65 -13.40 2.75 5.09
N LYS A 66 -14.58 3.17 5.49
CA LYS A 66 -15.83 2.52 5.03
C LYS A 66 -15.90 2.55 3.50
N GLN A 67 -16.36 1.45 2.91
CA GLN A 67 -16.50 1.29 1.46
C GLN A 67 -15.18 1.41 0.68
N ALA A 68 -14.02 1.33 1.36
CA ALA A 68 -12.74 1.31 0.67
C ALA A 68 -12.50 -0.04 -0.01
N LEU A 69 -11.92 0.00 -1.19
CA LEU A 69 -11.33 -1.16 -1.81
C LEU A 69 -9.98 -1.43 -1.15
N VAL A 70 -9.74 -2.67 -0.73
CA VAL A 70 -8.51 -3.05 -0.04
C VAL A 70 -7.58 -3.81 -0.97
N VAL A 71 -6.35 -3.33 -1.08
CA VAL A 71 -5.27 -3.93 -1.88
C VAL A 71 -4.17 -4.39 -0.93
N ALA A 72 -4.02 -5.69 -0.75
CA ALA A 72 -2.94 -6.25 0.05
C ALA A 72 -1.66 -6.36 -0.78
N LEU A 73 -0.56 -5.78 -0.30
CA LEU A 73 0.76 -5.99 -0.87
C LEU A 73 1.23 -7.39 -0.46
N ASP A 74 1.47 -8.23 -1.45
CA ASP A 74 1.88 -9.61 -1.26
C ASP A 74 2.91 -9.96 -2.34
N GLU A 75 4.06 -10.51 -1.95
CA GLU A 75 5.09 -10.93 -2.91
C GLU A 75 4.59 -11.99 -3.90
N ARG A 76 3.52 -12.70 -3.54
CA ARG A 76 2.83 -13.69 -4.39
C ARG A 76 1.60 -13.10 -5.09
N GLY A 77 1.38 -11.80 -4.96
CA GLY A 77 0.28 -11.10 -5.61
C GLY A 77 0.48 -10.97 -7.11
N GLU A 78 -0.57 -10.55 -7.78
CA GLU A 78 -0.53 -10.27 -9.21
C GLU A 78 0.40 -9.09 -9.50
N GLN A 79 1.28 -9.27 -10.47
CA GLN A 79 2.17 -8.21 -10.91
C GLN A 79 1.53 -7.45 -12.07
N LEU A 80 1.60 -6.15 -11.99
CA LEU A 80 1.06 -5.25 -13.01
C LEU A 80 2.19 -4.44 -13.65
N THR A 81 2.00 -4.08 -14.89
CA THR A 81 2.75 -2.96 -15.47
C THR A 81 2.24 -1.65 -14.88
N THR A 82 2.98 -0.56 -15.02
CA THR A 82 2.50 0.77 -14.60
C THR A 82 1.19 1.15 -15.30
N ARG A 83 1.04 0.82 -16.59
CA ARG A 83 -0.23 1.01 -17.32
C ARG A 83 -1.35 0.16 -16.74
N GLY A 84 -1.08 -1.11 -16.45
CA GLY A 84 -2.05 -1.99 -15.80
C GLY A 84 -2.49 -1.46 -14.43
N LEU A 85 -1.57 -0.90 -13.64
CA LEU A 85 -1.93 -0.24 -12.38
C LEU A 85 -2.82 1.00 -12.62
N ALA A 86 -2.52 1.80 -13.62
CA ALA A 86 -3.37 2.95 -13.98
C ALA A 86 -4.78 2.51 -14.40
N GLU A 87 -4.88 1.45 -15.20
CA GLU A 87 -6.17 0.86 -15.61
C GLU A 87 -6.97 0.35 -14.41
N GLN A 88 -6.30 -0.34 -13.47
CA GLN A 88 -6.92 -0.78 -12.22
C GLN A 88 -7.43 0.40 -11.40
N LEU A 89 -6.61 1.44 -11.19
CA LEU A 89 -7.01 2.64 -10.46
C LEU A 89 -8.22 3.31 -11.12
N SER A 90 -8.23 3.41 -12.45
CA SER A 90 -9.36 3.95 -13.20
C SER A 90 -10.63 3.11 -12.99
N GLY A 91 -10.52 1.78 -13.02
CA GLY A 91 -11.62 0.88 -12.73
C GLY A 91 -12.16 1.07 -11.31
N TRP A 92 -11.26 0.95 -10.33
CA TRP A 92 -11.63 1.06 -8.91
C TRP A 92 -12.24 2.42 -8.56
N SER A 93 -11.83 3.50 -9.22
CA SER A 93 -12.37 4.83 -8.95
C SER A 93 -13.86 4.99 -9.29
N ARG A 94 -14.39 4.10 -10.12
CA ARG A 94 -15.84 4.07 -10.44
C ARG A 94 -16.65 3.36 -9.35
N ASP A 95 -16.00 2.44 -8.62
CA ASP A 95 -16.68 1.52 -7.72
C ASP A 95 -16.49 1.87 -6.23
N ALA A 96 -15.40 2.60 -5.90
CA ALA A 96 -15.06 2.90 -4.52
C ALA A 96 -14.53 4.33 -4.34
N PRO A 97 -14.84 4.97 -3.19
CA PRO A 97 -14.35 6.31 -2.89
C PRO A 97 -12.86 6.33 -2.49
N CYS A 98 -12.33 5.18 -2.09
CA CYS A 98 -10.95 5.03 -1.60
C CYS A 98 -10.38 3.68 -1.98
N ALA A 99 -9.12 3.67 -2.46
CA ALA A 99 -8.31 2.46 -2.55
C ALA A 99 -7.29 2.48 -1.41
N THR A 100 -7.33 1.47 -0.56
CA THR A 100 -6.45 1.33 0.60
C THR A 100 -5.44 0.22 0.33
N PHE A 101 -4.19 0.61 0.19
CA PHE A 101 -3.06 -0.32 0.06
C PHE A 101 -2.52 -0.65 1.45
N VAL A 102 -2.17 -1.92 1.66
CA VAL A 102 -1.69 -2.38 2.96
C VAL A 102 -0.34 -3.08 2.80
N ILE A 103 0.69 -2.56 3.47
CA ILE A 103 2.01 -3.19 3.59
C ILE A 103 2.15 -3.76 5.00
N GLY A 104 2.45 -5.06 5.08
CA GLY A 104 2.66 -5.76 6.34
C GLY A 104 4.01 -5.46 6.99
N SER A 105 4.17 -6.00 8.19
CA SER A 105 5.42 -6.02 8.92
C SER A 105 6.44 -7.02 8.33
N ALA A 106 7.54 -7.27 9.02
CA ALA A 106 8.60 -8.17 8.56
C ALA A 106 8.11 -9.59 8.24
N ASP A 107 7.07 -10.07 8.92
CA ASP A 107 6.48 -11.39 8.69
C ASP A 107 5.31 -11.37 7.66
N GLY A 108 5.09 -10.25 7.00
CA GLY A 108 4.03 -10.07 6.03
C GLY A 108 2.69 -9.69 6.65
N LEU A 109 1.61 -10.08 6.00
CA LEU A 109 0.24 -9.81 6.42
C LEU A 109 -0.45 -11.09 6.91
N ASP A 110 -1.38 -10.93 7.83
CA ASP A 110 -2.29 -12.00 8.27
C ASP A 110 -3.00 -12.64 7.08
N ALA A 111 -3.08 -13.98 7.09
CA ALA A 111 -3.66 -14.75 5.99
C ALA A 111 -5.14 -14.43 5.75
N THR A 112 -5.89 -14.19 6.84
CA THR A 112 -7.33 -13.84 6.74
C THR A 112 -7.49 -12.45 6.13
N LEU A 113 -6.66 -11.48 6.55
CA LEU A 113 -6.68 -10.14 5.96
C LEU A 113 -6.36 -10.17 4.46
N LYS A 114 -5.38 -10.97 4.04
CA LYS A 114 -5.06 -11.16 2.62
C LYS A 114 -6.22 -11.80 1.84
N ALA A 115 -6.90 -12.76 2.44
CA ALA A 115 -8.05 -13.43 1.82
C ALA A 115 -9.27 -12.50 1.69
N GLU A 116 -9.45 -11.59 2.63
CA GLU A 116 -10.50 -10.57 2.62
C GLU A 116 -10.22 -9.42 1.64
N ALA A 117 -8.96 -9.21 1.26
CA ALA A 117 -8.59 -8.14 0.35
C ALA A 117 -9.24 -8.30 -1.03
N HIS A 118 -9.67 -7.18 -1.61
CA HIS A 118 -10.26 -7.16 -2.95
C HIS A 118 -9.22 -7.48 -4.03
N TYR A 119 -7.97 -7.18 -3.75
CA TYR A 119 -6.88 -7.41 -4.69
C TYR A 119 -5.57 -7.71 -3.94
N ARG A 120 -4.77 -8.62 -4.45
CA ARG A 120 -3.42 -8.90 -3.95
C ARG A 120 -2.41 -8.47 -5.00
N PHE A 121 -1.59 -7.51 -4.65
CA PHE A 121 -0.66 -6.85 -5.56
C PHE A 121 0.79 -7.16 -5.21
N GLY A 122 1.52 -7.73 -6.16
CA GLY A 122 2.96 -7.95 -6.08
C GLY A 122 3.72 -6.83 -6.78
N LEU A 123 4.55 -6.10 -6.04
CA LEU A 123 5.34 -4.99 -6.59
C LEU A 123 6.46 -5.48 -7.51
N SER A 124 7.06 -6.61 -7.18
CA SER A 124 8.23 -7.15 -7.88
C SER A 124 8.40 -8.63 -7.60
N ARG A 125 9.03 -9.34 -8.52
CA ARG A 125 9.50 -10.72 -8.27
C ARG A 125 10.75 -10.73 -7.40
N LEU A 126 11.41 -9.58 -7.26
CA LEU A 126 12.50 -9.38 -6.30
C LEU A 126 11.90 -9.11 -4.91
N THR A 127 12.53 -9.63 -3.88
CA THR A 127 12.17 -9.31 -2.50
C THR A 127 12.66 -7.91 -2.16
N LEU A 128 11.74 -7.03 -1.77
CA LEU A 128 12.05 -5.65 -1.41
C LEU A 128 12.00 -5.49 0.11
N PRO A 129 12.99 -4.80 0.73
CA PRO A 129 12.86 -4.38 2.12
C PRO A 129 11.70 -3.41 2.27
N HIS A 130 11.08 -3.39 3.46
CA HIS A 130 9.87 -2.62 3.72
C HIS A 130 9.96 -1.14 3.32
N GLY A 131 11.08 -0.47 3.65
CA GLY A 131 11.26 0.95 3.31
C GLY A 131 11.27 1.22 1.81
N LEU A 132 11.97 0.39 1.04
CA LEU A 132 11.98 0.51 -0.43
C LEU A 132 10.62 0.15 -1.02
N ALA A 133 9.95 -0.88 -0.52
CA ALA A 133 8.61 -1.25 -0.98
C ALA A 133 7.62 -0.09 -0.81
N ARG A 134 7.72 0.63 0.31
CA ARG A 134 6.89 1.79 0.61
C ARG A 134 7.10 2.91 -0.41
N ILE A 135 8.35 3.30 -0.66
CA ILE A 135 8.70 4.35 -1.64
C ILE A 135 8.31 3.91 -3.05
N PHE A 136 8.64 2.68 -3.41
CA PHE A 136 8.33 2.10 -4.71
C PHE A 136 6.83 2.18 -5.02
N LEU A 137 6.00 1.77 -4.06
CA LEU A 137 4.55 1.82 -4.22
C LEU A 137 4.04 3.25 -4.42
N VAL A 138 4.47 4.18 -3.57
CA VAL A 138 4.00 5.57 -3.62
C VAL A 138 4.41 6.23 -4.94
N GLU A 139 5.63 6.00 -5.40
CA GLU A 139 6.09 6.47 -6.72
C GLU A 139 5.26 5.87 -7.85
N GLN A 140 5.00 4.56 -7.84
CA GLN A 140 4.22 3.91 -8.88
C GLN A 140 2.75 4.34 -8.88
N LEU A 141 2.16 4.58 -7.73
CA LEU A 141 0.82 5.17 -7.63
C LEU A 141 0.78 6.57 -8.24
N TYR A 142 1.77 7.40 -7.94
CA TYR A 142 1.88 8.72 -8.55
C TYR A 142 2.06 8.63 -10.06
N ARG A 143 2.94 7.74 -10.54
CA ARG A 143 3.15 7.52 -11.97
C ARG A 143 1.87 7.07 -12.67
N ALA A 144 1.14 6.14 -12.09
CA ALA A 144 -0.14 5.68 -12.63
C ALA A 144 -1.19 6.80 -12.69
N VAL A 145 -1.29 7.61 -11.63
CA VAL A 145 -2.16 8.79 -11.61
C VAL A 145 -1.75 9.82 -12.68
N SER A 146 -0.45 10.03 -12.88
CA SER A 146 0.04 10.94 -13.93
C SER A 146 -0.31 10.46 -15.33
N LEU A 147 -0.32 9.14 -15.57
CA LEU A 147 -0.83 8.55 -16.82
C LEU A 147 -2.30 8.88 -17.03
N LEU A 148 -3.13 8.71 -16.00
CA LEU A 148 -4.57 8.99 -16.09
C LEU A 148 -4.88 10.47 -16.31
N SER A 149 -4.02 11.35 -15.81
CA SER A 149 -4.19 12.81 -15.92
C SER A 149 -3.53 13.41 -17.16
N GLY A 150 -2.84 12.63 -17.97
CA GLY A 150 -2.06 13.13 -19.10
C GLY A 150 -0.86 14.00 -18.71
N HIS A 151 -0.39 13.89 -17.47
CA HIS A 151 0.75 14.66 -16.95
C HIS A 151 2.07 14.08 -17.50
N PRO A 152 3.05 14.94 -17.91
CA PRO A 152 4.28 14.49 -18.59
C PRO A 152 5.30 13.77 -17.69
N TYR A 153 5.00 13.51 -16.42
CA TYR A 153 5.88 12.76 -15.52
C TYR A 153 6.19 11.36 -16.02
N HIS A 154 5.16 10.69 -16.54
CA HIS A 154 5.34 9.36 -17.11
C HIS A 154 6.04 9.47 -18.48
N ARG A 155 7.15 8.79 -18.61
CA ARG A 155 7.77 8.51 -19.90
C ARG A 155 7.77 6.99 -20.06
N ASP A 156 7.25 6.53 -21.17
CA ASP A 156 7.22 5.10 -21.51
C ASP A 156 8.62 4.61 -21.88
#